data_8ed6b69da6baee19e7b8d41ba71285e0
#
_entry.id   8ed6b69da6baee19e7b8d41ba71285e0
#
_cell.length_a   1.000
_cell.length_b   1.000
_cell.length_c   1.000
_cell.angle_alpha   90.00
_cell.angle_beta   90.00
_cell.angle_gamma   90.00
#
_symmetry.space_group_name_H-M   'P 1'
#
loop_
_entity.id
_entity.type
_entity.pdbx_description
1 polymer ?
#
loop_
_entity_poly.entity_id
_entity_poly.type
_entity_poly.pdbx_seq_one_letter_code
_entity_poly.pdbx_strand_id
1 'polypeptide(L)'
;MTREPGTPLARPSASLVEAARAEIRNITVEEAVGLLDDPTYQFVDIRDPRELVREGMVPGASKAPRGMLEFWVDPESPYYKPAL
;
A
#
# COMPACT_ATOMS: atom_id res chain seq x y z
N MET A 1 -15.86 -2.57 -26.07
CA MET A 1 -15.84 -4.04 -26.16
C MET A 1 -16.37 -4.63 -24.85
N THR A 2 -17.32 -5.54 -24.95
CA THR A 2 -17.85 -6.24 -23.78
C THR A 2 -17.19 -7.61 -23.63
N ARG A 3 -17.12 -8.07 -22.40
CA ARG A 3 -16.55 -9.35 -22.05
C ARG A 3 -17.58 -10.15 -21.24
N GLU A 4 -17.65 -11.45 -21.49
CA GLU A 4 -18.52 -12.31 -20.70
C GLU A 4 -18.06 -12.35 -19.24
N PRO A 5 -19.01 -12.31 -18.28
CA PRO A 5 -18.65 -12.46 -16.87
C PRO A 5 -17.89 -13.76 -16.62
N GLY A 6 -16.85 -13.70 -15.80
CA GLY A 6 -16.03 -14.86 -15.49
C GLY A 6 -14.93 -15.18 -16.50
N THR A 7 -14.87 -14.45 -17.60
CA THR A 7 -13.77 -14.61 -18.56
C THR A 7 -12.46 -14.18 -17.91
N PRO A 8 -11.39 -14.99 -17.98
CA PRO A 8 -10.09 -14.61 -17.43
C PRO A 8 -9.57 -13.31 -18.03
N LEU A 9 -8.96 -12.48 -17.19
CA LEU A 9 -8.33 -11.24 -17.63
C LEU A 9 -6.96 -11.52 -18.25
N ALA A 10 -6.54 -10.70 -19.21
CA ALA A 10 -5.19 -10.76 -19.77
C ALA A 10 -4.13 -10.49 -18.69
N ARG A 11 -4.46 -9.60 -17.74
CA ARG A 11 -3.59 -9.27 -16.61
C ARG A 11 -4.38 -9.40 -15.31
N PRO A 12 -4.55 -10.62 -14.79
CA PRO A 12 -5.29 -10.84 -13.55
C PRO A 12 -4.56 -10.24 -12.34
N SER A 13 -5.31 -9.97 -11.26
CA SER A 13 -4.74 -9.37 -10.04
C SER A 13 -3.56 -10.17 -9.49
N ALA A 14 -3.61 -11.50 -9.57
CA ALA A 14 -2.52 -12.34 -9.09
C ALA A 14 -1.20 -12.05 -9.82
N SER A 15 -1.25 -11.82 -11.14
CA SER A 15 -0.04 -11.49 -11.91
C SER A 15 0.48 -10.10 -11.59
N LEU A 16 -0.40 -9.14 -11.29
CA LEU A 16 0.01 -7.80 -10.87
C LEU A 16 0.69 -7.85 -9.50
N VAL A 17 0.17 -8.63 -8.57
CA VAL A 17 0.78 -8.81 -7.24
C VAL A 17 2.15 -9.47 -7.37
N GLU A 18 2.26 -10.51 -8.19
CA GLU A 18 3.52 -11.20 -8.41
C GLU A 18 4.58 -10.27 -8.99
N ALA A 19 4.23 -9.47 -10.00
CA ALA A 19 5.13 -8.50 -10.60
C ALA A 19 5.60 -7.45 -9.58
N ALA A 20 4.69 -6.96 -8.75
CA ALA A 20 5.03 -5.99 -7.71
C ALA A 20 5.98 -6.59 -6.67
N ARG A 21 5.73 -7.83 -6.24
CA ARG A 21 6.59 -8.52 -5.27
C ARG A 21 8.00 -8.74 -5.77
N ALA A 22 8.18 -8.87 -7.08
CA ALA A 22 9.51 -9.02 -7.68
C ALA A 22 10.33 -7.74 -7.61
N GLU A 23 9.69 -6.57 -7.49
CA GLU A 23 10.35 -5.27 -7.50
C GLU A 23 10.60 -4.69 -6.10
N ILE A 24 9.96 -5.23 -5.07
CA ILE A 24 10.06 -4.73 -3.71
C ILE A 24 10.73 -5.75 -2.80
N ARG A 25 11.25 -5.27 -1.67
CA ARG A 25 11.71 -6.14 -0.61
C ARG A 25 10.54 -6.42 0.33
N ASN A 26 10.14 -7.68 0.43
CA ASN A 26 9.12 -8.11 1.36
C ASN A 26 9.76 -8.46 2.69
N ILE A 27 9.20 -8.00 3.80
CA ILE A 27 9.68 -8.32 5.13
C ILE A 27 8.61 -9.03 5.95
N THR A 28 9.01 -9.78 6.94
CA THR A 28 8.11 -10.45 7.86
C THR A 28 7.56 -9.47 8.90
N VAL A 29 6.50 -9.87 9.61
CA VAL A 29 5.96 -9.09 10.71
C VAL A 29 7.03 -8.90 11.81
N GLU A 30 7.81 -9.95 12.10
CA GLU A 30 8.87 -9.87 13.11
C GLU A 30 9.95 -8.87 12.73
N GLU A 31 10.37 -8.88 11.46
CA GLU A 31 11.33 -7.89 10.96
C GLU A 31 10.75 -6.48 11.07
N ALA A 32 9.47 -6.29 10.71
CA ALA A 32 8.80 -5.00 10.81
C ALA A 32 8.74 -4.48 12.24
N VAL A 33 8.41 -5.34 13.20
CA VAL A 33 8.38 -4.98 14.62
C VAL A 33 9.74 -4.45 15.07
N GLY A 34 10.84 -5.05 14.62
CA GLY A 34 12.18 -4.59 14.92
C GLY A 34 12.54 -3.22 14.35
N LEU A 35 11.76 -2.73 13.37
CA LEU A 35 12.01 -1.45 12.72
C LEU A 35 11.09 -0.33 13.20
N LEU A 36 10.13 -0.62 14.08
CA LEU A 36 9.15 0.37 14.53
C LEU A 36 9.75 1.63 15.14
N ASP A 37 10.86 1.48 15.88
CA ASP A 37 11.50 2.59 16.55
C ASP A 37 12.68 3.18 15.77
N ASP A 38 12.95 2.67 14.58
CA ASP A 38 14.04 3.16 13.73
C ASP A 38 13.55 4.37 12.91
N PRO A 39 14.10 5.58 13.15
CA PRO A 39 13.64 6.78 12.46
C PRO A 39 13.97 6.82 10.96
N THR A 40 14.79 5.89 10.47
CA THR A 40 15.10 5.80 9.04
C THR A 40 14.01 5.08 8.25
N TYR A 41 13.03 4.49 8.94
CA TYR A 41 11.91 3.78 8.32
C TYR A 41 10.59 4.50 8.61
N GLN A 42 9.80 4.68 7.57
CA GLN A 42 8.44 5.21 7.69
C GLN A 42 7.46 4.09 7.40
N PHE A 43 6.54 3.85 8.34
CA PHE A 43 5.45 2.91 8.12
C PHE A 43 4.27 3.65 7.52
N VAL A 44 3.75 3.12 6.41
CA VAL A 44 2.59 3.68 5.73
C VAL A 44 1.50 2.61 5.67
N ASP A 45 0.35 2.90 6.26
CA ASP A 45 -0.80 2.00 6.21
C ASP A 45 -1.68 2.36 5.02
N ILE A 46 -1.79 1.44 4.08
CA ILE A 46 -2.52 1.65 2.84
C ILE A 46 -3.93 1.07 2.87
N ARG A 47 -4.39 0.62 4.04
CA ARG A 47 -5.72 0.03 4.18
C ARG A 47 -6.81 1.10 4.18
N ASP A 48 -8.06 0.64 3.96
CA ASP A 48 -9.24 1.49 4.07
C ASP A 48 -9.37 2.00 5.53
N PRO A 49 -9.74 3.28 5.75
CA PRO A 49 -9.88 3.83 7.10
C PRO A 49 -10.82 3.02 8.02
N ARG A 50 -11.83 2.37 7.45
CA ARG A 50 -12.75 1.54 8.23
C ARG A 50 -12.08 0.30 8.81
N GLU A 51 -11.08 -0.24 8.10
CA GLU A 51 -10.28 -1.36 8.59
C GLU A 51 -9.41 -0.91 9.78
N LEU A 52 -8.88 0.30 9.72
CA LEU A 52 -8.06 0.86 10.80
C LEU A 52 -8.86 1.03 12.08
N VAL A 53 -10.11 1.50 11.96
CA VAL A 53 -11.01 1.65 13.11
C VAL A 53 -11.36 0.30 13.72
N ARG A 54 -11.62 -0.70 12.86
CA ARG A 54 -12.06 -2.02 13.30
C ARG A 54 -10.94 -2.88 13.86
N GLU A 55 -9.76 -2.82 13.26
CA GLU A 55 -8.67 -3.75 13.53
C GLU A 55 -7.43 -3.11 14.18
N GLY A 56 -7.47 -1.78 14.36
CA GLY A 56 -6.32 -1.04 14.85
C GLY A 56 -5.27 -0.80 13.78
N MET A 57 -4.19 -0.13 14.14
CA MET A 57 -3.12 0.21 13.20
C MET A 57 -1.77 0.21 13.91
N VAL A 58 -0.71 0.19 13.11
CA VAL A 58 0.66 0.31 13.61
C VAL A 58 0.84 1.70 14.24
N PRO A 59 1.33 1.79 15.48
CA PRO A 59 1.56 3.08 16.13
C PRO A 59 2.52 3.95 15.33
N GLY A 60 2.12 5.21 15.11
CA GLY A 60 2.94 6.16 14.37
C GLY A 60 2.95 6.00 12.86
N ALA A 61 2.24 5.02 12.31
CA ALA A 61 2.16 4.84 10.87
C ALA A 61 1.38 5.98 10.20
N SER A 62 1.85 6.41 9.04
CA SER A 62 1.13 7.35 8.19
C SER A 62 0.00 6.62 7.49
N LYS A 63 -1.12 7.30 7.28
CA LYS A 63 -2.28 6.72 6.57
C LYS A 63 -2.27 7.18 5.13
N ALA A 64 -2.32 6.23 4.20
CA ALA A 64 -2.40 6.53 2.77
C ALA A 64 -3.24 5.47 2.08
N PRO A 65 -4.58 5.61 2.06
CA PRO A 65 -5.47 4.66 1.42
C PRO A 65 -5.04 4.40 -0.03
N ARG A 66 -5.15 3.16 -0.47
CA ARG A 66 -4.71 2.75 -1.81
C ARG A 66 -5.25 3.62 -2.93
N GLY A 67 -6.49 4.11 -2.79
CA GLY A 67 -7.09 4.96 -3.80
C GLY A 67 -6.45 6.34 -3.94
N MET A 68 -5.63 6.76 -2.99
CA MET A 68 -4.99 8.09 -3.00
C MET A 68 -3.47 8.02 -2.98
N LEU A 69 -2.88 6.85 -2.76
CA LEU A 69 -1.45 6.71 -2.53
C LEU A 69 -0.62 7.32 -3.66
N GLU A 70 -0.91 6.98 -4.91
CA GLU A 70 -0.14 7.49 -6.06
C GLU A 70 -0.25 8.99 -6.23
N PHE A 71 -1.34 9.60 -5.78
CA PHE A 71 -1.52 11.04 -5.85
C PHE A 71 -0.80 11.78 -4.72
N TRP A 72 -0.72 11.15 -3.56
CA TRP A 72 -0.14 11.77 -2.36
C TRP A 72 1.38 11.71 -2.32
N VAL A 73 1.99 10.72 -2.98
CA VAL A 73 3.46 10.56 -2.98
C VAL A 73 4.14 11.27 -4.14
N ASP A 74 3.39 11.69 -5.15
CA ASP A 74 3.93 12.30 -6.36
C ASP A 74 4.03 13.82 -6.19
N PRO A 75 5.25 14.39 -6.17
CA PRO A 75 5.44 15.84 -6.06
C PRO A 75 4.79 16.65 -7.18
N GLU A 76 4.52 16.03 -8.31
CA GLU A 76 3.87 16.70 -9.45
C GLU A 76 2.35 16.61 -9.40
N SER A 77 1.80 15.83 -8.46
CA SER A 77 0.36 15.73 -8.26
C SER A 77 -0.18 16.93 -7.52
N PRO A 78 -1.39 17.46 -7.87
CA PRO A 78 -2.03 18.52 -7.09
C PRO A 78 -2.41 18.08 -5.67
N TYR A 79 -2.37 16.78 -5.38
CA TYR A 79 -2.70 16.23 -4.08
C TYR A 79 -1.47 15.79 -3.27
N TYR A 80 -0.29 16.20 -3.68
CA TYR A 80 0.96 15.82 -3.03
C TYR A 80 0.98 16.12 -1.53
N LYS A 81 1.46 15.16 -0.74
CA LYS A 81 1.66 15.30 0.70
C LYS A 81 3.13 15.11 1.04
N PRO A 82 3.85 16.17 1.41
CA PRO A 82 5.29 16.09 1.69
C PRO A 82 5.66 15.12 2.81
N ALA A 83 4.72 14.77 3.70
CA ALA A 83 4.97 13.82 4.78
C ALA A 83 5.22 12.39 4.29
N LEU A 84 4.85 12.09 3.03
CA LEU A 84 5.03 10.76 2.44
C LEU A 84 6.29 10.67 1.49
#